data_d36a8bb4a48932a88cc24f3b4b0cdddd
#
_entry.id   d36a8bb4a48932a88cc24f3b4b0cdddd
#
_cell.length_a   1.000
_cell.length_b   1.000
_cell.length_c   1.000
_cell.angle_alpha   90.00
_cell.angle_beta   90.00
_cell.angle_gamma   90.00
#
_symmetry.space_group_name_H-M   'P 1'
#
loop_
_entity.id
_entity.type
_entity.pdbx_description
1 polymer ?
#
loop_
_entity_poly.entity_id
_entity_poly.type
_entity_poly.pdbx_seq_one_letter_code
_entity_poly.pdbx_strand_id
1 'polypeptide(L)'
;MLDTNVNNKFGKEGLTFDDVLLIPGESDCTPDMVDIHTHLTKDIVLNTPIMTSAMDTVTESKMAIAIAREGGIGIIHKNMTIAQQAEEVDKVKRSENGVIVNPFSLTADKTVAEADKLMGKYKISGVPIVDKEGKLEGILTNRDLRFITDFENIKIGDVMTKENLVTAPVDTDLEGAQKILMKHKIEKLPLVDANGVLKGLITIKDIEKAVQYPNSARDKKGRLLCGATIGMTNDILERVAALVEA
;
A
#
# COMPACT_ATOMS: atom_id res chain seq x y z
N MET A 1 37.71 22.29 37.99
CA MET A 1 36.89 23.50 37.75
C MET A 1 35.91 23.17 36.64
N LEU A 2 34.65 22.99 36.99
CA LEU A 2 33.57 22.85 35.99
C LEU A 2 33.29 24.22 35.44
N ASP A 3 33.68 24.43 34.19
CA ASP A 3 33.36 25.69 33.48
C ASP A 3 31.86 25.71 33.21
N THR A 4 31.12 26.28 34.16
CA THR A 4 29.66 26.44 34.03
C THR A 4 29.38 27.71 33.23
N ASN A 5 29.70 27.63 31.93
CA ASN A 5 29.27 28.69 31.02
C ASN A 5 27.75 28.53 30.79
N VAL A 6 26.98 29.11 31.72
CA VAL A 6 25.50 29.11 31.75
C VAL A 6 24.95 29.64 30.43
N ASN A 7 25.68 30.52 29.76
CA ASN A 7 25.31 31.10 28.46
C ASN A 7 25.20 30.08 27.32
N ASN A 8 25.83 28.92 27.43
CA ASN A 8 25.69 27.82 26.41
C ASN A 8 24.45 26.96 26.63
N LYS A 9 23.72 27.13 27.73
CA LYS A 9 22.47 26.39 27.98
C LYS A 9 21.25 27.10 27.41
N PHE A 10 21.35 28.38 27.10
CA PHE A 10 20.28 29.18 26.52
C PHE A 10 20.64 29.52 25.10
N GLY A 11 19.78 29.10 24.17
CA GLY A 11 19.89 29.40 22.75
C GLY A 11 19.32 30.79 22.43
N LYS A 12 19.11 31.06 21.17
CA LYS A 12 18.33 32.21 20.72
C LYS A 12 16.88 32.07 21.15
N GLU A 13 16.20 33.16 21.34
CA GLU A 13 14.74 33.20 21.54
C GLU A 13 14.05 32.43 20.41
N GLY A 14 13.18 31.49 20.75
CA GLY A 14 12.34 30.74 19.84
C GLY A 14 10.88 31.08 20.07
N LEU A 15 10.17 31.45 19.04
CA LEU A 15 8.74 31.73 19.09
C LEU A 15 7.95 30.43 18.81
N THR A 16 6.84 30.28 19.53
CA THR A 16 5.82 29.26 19.26
C THR A 16 4.62 29.87 18.54
N PHE A 17 3.69 29.04 18.06
CA PHE A 17 2.47 29.56 17.45
C PHE A 17 1.59 30.36 18.43
N ASP A 18 1.74 30.14 19.74
CA ASP A 18 1.04 30.91 20.78
C ASP A 18 1.61 32.34 20.95
N ASP A 19 2.84 32.55 20.49
CA ASP A 19 3.55 33.84 20.60
C ASP A 19 3.32 34.77 19.39
N VAL A 20 2.71 34.24 18.30
CA VAL A 20 2.60 34.98 17.04
C VAL A 20 1.18 34.93 16.47
N LEU A 21 0.82 35.96 15.71
CA LEU A 21 -0.40 36.03 14.91
C LEU A 21 -0.05 36.36 13.48
N LEU A 22 -0.81 35.76 12.55
CA LEU A 22 -0.74 36.13 11.13
C LEU A 22 -1.42 37.48 10.95
N ILE A 23 -0.73 38.41 10.31
CA ILE A 23 -1.30 39.73 9.95
C ILE A 23 -2.16 39.52 8.69
N PRO A 24 -3.44 39.91 8.70
CA PRO A 24 -4.28 39.90 7.51
C PRO A 24 -3.66 40.71 6.38
N GLY A 25 -3.68 40.18 5.17
CA GLY A 25 -3.19 40.85 3.97
C GLY A 25 -4.20 40.69 2.82
N GLU A 26 -4.04 41.51 1.80
CA GLU A 26 -4.78 41.36 0.56
C GLU A 26 -4.39 40.06 -0.11
N SER A 27 -5.37 39.30 -0.65
CA SER A 27 -5.15 38.07 -1.36
C SER A 27 -6.04 38.04 -2.60
N ASP A 28 -5.47 37.59 -3.72
CA ASP A 28 -6.14 37.38 -4.99
C ASP A 28 -6.48 35.89 -5.23
N CYS A 29 -6.21 35.02 -4.26
CA CYS A 29 -6.53 33.60 -4.33
C CYS A 29 -7.56 33.18 -3.28
N THR A 30 -8.45 32.28 -3.65
CA THR A 30 -9.41 31.61 -2.76
C THR A 30 -8.80 30.32 -2.19
N PRO A 31 -9.32 29.77 -1.08
CA PRO A 31 -8.76 28.56 -0.46
C PRO A 31 -8.64 27.34 -1.41
N ASP A 32 -9.54 27.21 -2.35
CA ASP A 32 -9.56 26.15 -3.35
C ASP A 32 -8.49 26.30 -4.46
N MET A 33 -7.90 27.50 -4.59
CA MET A 33 -6.83 27.79 -5.55
C MET A 33 -5.43 27.60 -4.93
N VAL A 34 -5.34 27.35 -3.62
CA VAL A 34 -4.06 27.24 -2.91
C VAL A 34 -3.40 25.90 -3.24
N ASP A 35 -2.17 25.94 -3.76
CA ASP A 35 -1.31 24.77 -3.90
C ASP A 35 -0.64 24.45 -2.57
N ILE A 36 -0.99 23.30 -1.99
CA ILE A 36 -0.48 22.81 -0.70
C ILE A 36 0.59 21.73 -0.84
N HIS A 37 1.03 21.42 -2.07
CA HIS A 37 2.11 20.47 -2.27
C HIS A 37 3.37 20.91 -1.54
N THR A 38 4.06 19.97 -0.88
CA THR A 38 5.26 20.27 -0.13
C THR A 38 6.34 19.22 -0.32
N HIS A 39 7.59 19.65 -0.37
CA HIS A 39 8.74 18.76 -0.40
C HIS A 39 9.09 18.30 1.01
N LEU A 40 8.86 17.03 1.31
CA LEU A 40 9.33 16.39 2.54
C LEU A 40 10.84 16.13 2.46
N THR A 41 11.31 15.71 1.30
CA THR A 41 12.73 15.54 0.97
C THR A 41 12.97 15.99 -0.48
N LYS A 42 14.21 15.88 -0.98
CA LYS A 42 14.51 16.17 -2.38
C LYS A 42 13.69 15.36 -3.38
N ASP A 43 13.36 14.10 -3.01
CA ASP A 43 12.72 13.12 -3.88
C ASP A 43 11.29 12.75 -3.47
N ILE A 44 10.81 13.26 -2.32
CA ILE A 44 9.48 12.97 -1.81
C ILE A 44 8.68 14.26 -1.73
N VAL A 45 7.61 14.32 -2.50
CA VAL A 45 6.61 15.39 -2.47
C VAL A 45 5.34 14.84 -1.84
N LEU A 46 4.75 15.57 -0.91
CA LEU A 46 3.43 15.28 -0.36
C LEU A 46 2.40 16.19 -1.03
N ASN A 47 1.23 15.65 -1.32
CA ASN A 47 0.11 16.40 -1.87
C ASN A 47 -0.61 17.21 -0.77
N THR A 48 -0.50 16.77 0.48
CA THR A 48 -0.99 17.46 1.67
C THR A 48 0.13 17.53 2.71
N PRO A 49 0.48 18.69 3.29
CA PRO A 49 1.62 18.88 4.17
C PRO A 49 1.38 18.35 5.58
N ILE A 50 0.92 17.10 5.70
CA ILE A 50 0.61 16.46 6.99
C ILE A 50 1.40 15.15 7.11
N MET A 51 2.07 15.00 8.26
CA MET A 51 2.80 13.80 8.62
C MET A 51 2.38 13.33 10.01
N THR A 52 2.04 12.04 10.16
CA THR A 52 1.74 11.48 11.48
C THR A 52 3.01 11.03 12.18
N SER A 53 3.11 11.32 13.49
CA SER A 53 4.27 10.94 14.30
C SER A 53 4.38 9.43 14.49
N ALA A 54 5.61 8.96 14.62
CA ALA A 54 5.94 7.57 14.92
C ALA A 54 5.70 7.24 16.40
N MET A 55 4.45 7.25 16.80
CA MET A 55 4.02 6.93 18.16
C MET A 55 3.38 5.55 18.20
N ASP A 56 3.74 4.78 19.23
CA ASP A 56 3.13 3.50 19.53
C ASP A 56 1.60 3.64 19.69
N THR A 57 0.87 2.67 19.16
CA THR A 57 -0.60 2.64 19.12
C THR A 57 -1.28 3.77 18.33
N VAL A 58 -0.52 4.71 17.78
CA VAL A 58 -1.04 5.83 16.97
C VAL A 58 -0.78 5.60 15.49
N THR A 59 0.51 5.45 15.09
CA THR A 59 0.84 5.30 13.67
C THR A 59 1.33 3.89 13.36
N GLU A 60 0.38 3.05 13.02
CA GLU A 60 0.54 1.73 12.42
C GLU A 60 -0.04 1.75 10.99
N SER A 61 -0.14 0.60 10.33
CA SER A 61 -0.61 0.51 8.94
C SER A 61 -1.94 1.21 8.68
N LYS A 62 -2.91 1.11 9.59
CA LYS A 62 -4.24 1.73 9.43
C LYS A 62 -4.15 3.26 9.32
N MET A 63 -3.41 3.90 10.24
CA MET A 63 -3.21 5.34 10.23
C MET A 63 -2.36 5.75 9.03
N ALA A 64 -1.29 5.01 8.72
CA ALA A 64 -0.43 5.30 7.58
C ALA A 64 -1.19 5.23 6.25
N ILE A 65 -2.11 4.27 6.09
CA ILE A 65 -3.00 4.17 4.92
C ILE A 65 -3.94 5.38 4.87
N ALA A 66 -4.60 5.71 5.98
CA ALA A 66 -5.56 6.79 6.03
C ALA A 66 -4.94 8.14 5.64
N ILE A 67 -3.79 8.48 6.23
CA ILE A 67 -3.13 9.77 5.94
C ILE A 67 -2.53 9.82 4.53
N ALA A 68 -2.03 8.69 3.99
CA ALA A 68 -1.51 8.64 2.64
C ALA A 68 -2.62 8.80 1.58
N ARG A 69 -3.84 8.33 1.86
CA ARG A 69 -5.04 8.58 1.02
C ARG A 69 -5.35 10.07 0.87
N GLU A 70 -5.19 10.80 1.96
CA GLU A 70 -5.42 12.25 1.99
C GLU A 70 -4.21 13.07 1.50
N GLY A 71 -3.17 12.41 0.99
CA GLY A 71 -2.00 13.06 0.39
C GLY A 71 -0.83 13.31 1.32
N GLY A 72 -0.94 12.93 2.60
CA GLY A 72 0.12 13.01 3.59
C GLY A 72 0.98 11.75 3.69
N ILE A 73 1.70 11.59 4.80
CA ILE A 73 2.53 10.41 5.08
C ILE A 73 2.43 9.97 6.53
N GLY A 74 2.28 8.66 6.76
CA GLY A 74 2.36 8.06 8.08
C GLY A 74 3.72 7.46 8.35
N ILE A 75 4.27 7.73 9.56
CA ILE A 75 5.57 7.20 9.97
C ILE A 75 5.34 6.09 11.01
N ILE A 76 5.54 4.83 10.59
CA ILE A 76 5.31 3.66 11.43
C ILE A 76 6.35 3.60 12.55
N HIS A 77 5.90 3.41 13.79
CA HIS A 77 6.76 3.38 14.98
C HIS A 77 7.61 2.09 15.04
N LYS A 78 8.68 2.13 15.83
CA LYS A 78 9.63 1.00 15.99
C LYS A 78 9.42 0.15 17.24
N ASN A 79 8.42 0.45 18.08
CA ASN A 79 8.15 -0.29 19.32
C ASN A 79 7.49 -1.65 19.01
N MET A 80 8.16 -2.44 18.20
CA MET A 80 7.75 -3.78 17.77
C MET A 80 8.98 -4.53 17.21
N THR A 81 8.84 -5.81 16.98
CA THR A 81 9.90 -6.62 16.35
C THR A 81 10.16 -6.16 14.90
N ILE A 82 11.34 -6.49 14.36
CA ILE A 82 11.68 -6.18 12.97
C ILE A 82 10.63 -6.75 12.01
N ALA A 83 10.26 -8.02 12.20
CA ALA A 83 9.27 -8.68 11.36
C ALA A 83 7.88 -8.02 11.43
N GLN A 84 7.44 -7.59 12.63
CA GLN A 84 6.16 -6.89 12.79
C GLN A 84 6.18 -5.52 12.10
N GLN A 85 7.27 -4.75 12.22
CA GLN A 85 7.36 -3.44 11.57
C GLN A 85 7.39 -3.58 10.05
N ALA A 86 8.12 -4.55 9.51
CA ALA A 86 8.11 -4.86 8.08
C ALA A 86 6.72 -5.31 7.61
N GLU A 87 5.99 -6.12 8.40
CA GLU A 87 4.61 -6.49 8.10
C GLU A 87 3.66 -5.28 8.06
N GLU A 88 3.82 -4.31 8.98
CA GLU A 88 3.04 -3.06 8.94
C GLU A 88 3.33 -2.23 7.68
N VAL A 89 4.59 -2.13 7.27
CA VAL A 89 4.97 -1.48 6.00
C VAL A 89 4.37 -2.22 4.81
N ASP A 90 4.49 -3.55 4.75
CA ASP A 90 3.94 -4.39 3.67
C ASP A 90 2.40 -4.22 3.57
N LYS A 91 1.69 -4.15 4.70
CA LYS A 91 0.25 -3.84 4.73
C LYS A 91 -0.07 -2.50 4.06
N VAL A 92 0.71 -1.45 4.29
CA VAL A 92 0.52 -0.16 3.63
C VAL A 92 0.81 -0.28 2.13
N LYS A 93 1.93 -0.88 1.78
CA LYS A 93 2.36 -1.04 0.38
C LYS A 93 1.40 -1.89 -0.45
N ARG A 94 0.70 -2.84 0.17
CA ARG A 94 -0.29 -3.71 -0.49
C ARG A 94 -1.72 -3.21 -0.40
N SER A 95 -2.01 -2.18 0.41
CA SER A 95 -3.39 -1.74 0.65
C SER A 95 -4.07 -1.13 -0.56
N GLU A 96 -3.32 -0.41 -1.38
CA GLU A 96 -3.81 0.27 -2.57
C GLU A 96 -2.70 0.35 -3.61
N ASN A 97 -2.73 -0.57 -4.53
CA ASN A 97 -1.91 -0.52 -5.72
C ASN A 97 -2.83 -0.24 -6.89
N GLY A 98 -2.55 0.78 -7.70
CA GLY A 98 -3.25 0.89 -8.97
C GLY A 98 -3.08 -0.39 -9.79
N VAL A 99 -1.86 -0.95 -9.76
CA VAL A 99 -1.53 -2.29 -10.24
C VAL A 99 -0.81 -3.02 -9.12
N ILE A 100 -1.37 -4.13 -8.64
CA ILE A 100 -0.72 -5.01 -7.67
C ILE A 100 0.41 -5.74 -8.40
N VAL A 101 1.66 -5.32 -8.17
CA VAL A 101 2.83 -5.99 -8.75
C VAL A 101 3.15 -7.24 -7.93
N ASN A 102 3.43 -8.37 -8.58
CA ASN A 102 3.66 -9.67 -7.94
C ASN A 102 2.52 -10.04 -6.95
N PRO A 103 1.28 -10.20 -7.43
CA PRO A 103 0.16 -10.54 -6.59
C PRO A 103 0.38 -11.91 -5.92
N PHE A 104 -0.23 -12.09 -4.75
CA PHE A 104 -0.31 -13.43 -4.17
C PHE A 104 -0.92 -14.38 -5.18
N SER A 105 -0.28 -15.53 -5.39
CA SER A 105 -0.74 -16.59 -6.26
C SER A 105 -0.59 -17.93 -5.57
N LEU A 106 -1.35 -18.91 -5.98
CA LEU A 106 -1.28 -20.30 -5.54
C LEU A 106 -1.22 -21.23 -6.76
N THR A 107 -0.93 -22.47 -6.50
CA THR A 107 -0.93 -23.51 -7.54
C THR A 107 -2.20 -24.36 -7.45
N ALA A 108 -2.61 -24.97 -8.56
CA ALA A 108 -3.87 -25.72 -8.66
C ALA A 108 -3.92 -26.99 -7.78
N ASP A 109 -2.75 -27.49 -7.35
CA ASP A 109 -2.62 -28.66 -6.48
C ASP A 109 -2.88 -28.38 -4.99
N LYS A 110 -2.90 -27.10 -4.58
CA LYS A 110 -3.22 -26.66 -3.23
C LYS A 110 -4.69 -26.88 -2.89
N THR A 111 -5.00 -26.91 -1.58
CA THR A 111 -6.38 -27.05 -1.11
C THR A 111 -7.12 -25.73 -1.07
N VAL A 112 -8.44 -25.79 -1.12
CA VAL A 112 -9.31 -24.63 -0.92
C VAL A 112 -9.08 -23.99 0.46
N ALA A 113 -8.80 -24.79 1.50
CA ALA A 113 -8.49 -24.29 2.84
C ALA A 113 -7.22 -23.42 2.86
N GLU A 114 -6.17 -23.78 2.11
CA GLU A 114 -4.96 -22.96 1.99
C GLU A 114 -5.28 -21.62 1.31
N ALA A 115 -6.13 -21.63 0.29
CA ALA A 115 -6.57 -20.40 -0.37
C ALA A 115 -7.43 -19.52 0.54
N ASP A 116 -8.39 -20.09 1.25
CA ASP A 116 -9.26 -19.36 2.19
C ASP A 116 -8.45 -18.72 3.32
N LYS A 117 -7.50 -19.46 3.89
CA LYS A 117 -6.55 -18.94 4.90
C LYS A 117 -5.72 -17.76 4.38
N LEU A 118 -5.20 -17.86 3.15
CA LEU A 118 -4.46 -16.77 2.50
C LEU A 118 -5.37 -15.56 2.29
N MET A 119 -6.55 -15.78 1.71
CA MET A 119 -7.52 -14.72 1.42
C MET A 119 -8.02 -14.05 2.70
N GLY A 120 -8.26 -14.80 3.78
CA GLY A 120 -8.64 -14.27 5.08
C GLY A 120 -7.53 -13.45 5.74
N LYS A 121 -6.29 -13.96 5.72
CA LYS A 121 -5.12 -13.27 6.29
C LYS A 121 -4.91 -11.89 5.65
N TYR A 122 -4.98 -11.80 4.33
CA TYR A 122 -4.70 -10.57 3.59
C TYR A 122 -5.96 -9.79 3.20
N LYS A 123 -7.15 -10.25 3.61
CA LYS A 123 -8.47 -9.64 3.32
C LYS A 123 -8.70 -9.40 1.82
N ILE A 124 -8.24 -10.33 1.00
CA ILE A 124 -8.44 -10.33 -0.45
C ILE A 124 -9.59 -11.26 -0.83
N SER A 125 -10.30 -10.92 -1.90
CA SER A 125 -11.51 -11.64 -2.35
C SER A 125 -11.25 -12.60 -3.51
N GLY A 126 -9.97 -12.89 -3.81
CA GLY A 126 -9.58 -13.87 -4.82
C GLY A 126 -8.10 -13.83 -5.13
N VAL A 127 -7.62 -14.92 -5.67
CA VAL A 127 -6.19 -15.22 -5.89
C VAL A 127 -6.01 -15.77 -7.30
N PRO A 128 -5.09 -15.25 -8.11
CA PRO A 128 -4.63 -15.90 -9.35
C PRO A 128 -3.98 -17.24 -9.05
N ILE A 129 -4.24 -18.20 -9.93
CA ILE A 129 -3.66 -19.53 -9.85
C ILE A 129 -2.67 -19.70 -11.00
N VAL A 130 -1.47 -20.14 -10.65
CA VAL A 130 -0.34 -20.25 -11.59
C VAL A 130 0.27 -21.64 -11.57
N ASP A 131 0.96 -22.00 -12.64
CA ASP A 131 1.79 -23.19 -12.68
C ASP A 131 3.15 -22.96 -11.98
N LYS A 132 4.04 -23.94 -12.04
CA LYS A 132 5.37 -23.89 -11.43
C LYS A 132 6.30 -22.84 -12.06
N GLU A 133 6.04 -22.46 -13.31
CA GLU A 133 6.76 -21.45 -14.07
C GLU A 133 6.16 -20.04 -13.86
N GLY A 134 5.07 -19.92 -13.07
CA GLY A 134 4.37 -18.66 -12.81
C GLY A 134 3.40 -18.23 -13.89
N LYS A 135 3.08 -19.12 -14.85
CA LYS A 135 2.11 -18.88 -15.90
C LYS A 135 0.69 -19.00 -15.35
N LEU A 136 -0.18 -18.07 -15.75
CA LEU A 136 -1.56 -18.04 -15.28
C LEU A 136 -2.37 -19.23 -15.80
N GLU A 137 -2.93 -20.03 -14.90
CA GLU A 137 -3.81 -21.16 -15.19
C GLU A 137 -5.28 -20.87 -14.89
N GLY A 138 -5.55 -19.99 -13.92
CA GLY A 138 -6.90 -19.72 -13.47
C GLY A 138 -6.98 -18.58 -12.46
N ILE A 139 -8.18 -18.39 -11.95
CA ILE A 139 -8.45 -17.47 -10.83
C ILE A 139 -9.44 -18.12 -9.87
N LEU A 140 -9.18 -18.01 -8.57
CA LEU A 140 -10.08 -18.44 -7.51
C LEU A 140 -10.60 -17.21 -6.76
N THR A 141 -11.91 -17.13 -6.57
CA THR A 141 -12.56 -15.99 -5.91
C THR A 141 -13.54 -16.47 -4.84
N ASN A 142 -13.97 -15.57 -3.95
CA ASN A 142 -15.02 -15.87 -2.97
C ASN A 142 -16.32 -16.37 -3.61
N ARG A 143 -16.57 -16.05 -4.88
CA ARG A 143 -17.74 -16.53 -5.62
C ARG A 143 -17.65 -18.03 -5.88
N ASP A 144 -16.45 -18.52 -6.21
CA ASP A 144 -16.18 -19.92 -6.48
C ASP A 144 -16.28 -20.76 -5.20
N LEU A 145 -16.00 -20.17 -4.04
CA LEU A 145 -16.00 -20.81 -2.72
C LEU A 145 -17.38 -20.88 -2.07
N ARG A 146 -18.38 -20.13 -2.55
CA ARG A 146 -19.65 -19.86 -1.86
C ARG A 146 -20.44 -21.10 -1.45
N PHE A 147 -20.35 -22.16 -2.23
CA PHE A 147 -21.13 -23.39 -2.00
C PHE A 147 -20.24 -24.61 -1.66
N ILE A 148 -18.97 -24.39 -1.40
CA ILE A 148 -18.04 -25.44 -1.00
C ILE A 148 -18.18 -25.63 0.52
N THR A 149 -18.26 -26.89 0.95
CA THR A 149 -18.37 -27.27 2.38
C THR A 149 -17.13 -28.01 2.86
N ASP A 150 -16.40 -28.68 1.97
CA ASP A 150 -15.18 -29.43 2.30
C ASP A 150 -13.93 -28.73 1.76
N PHE A 151 -13.43 -27.76 2.53
CA PHE A 151 -12.27 -26.97 2.13
C PHE A 151 -10.95 -27.73 2.21
N GLU A 152 -10.86 -28.75 3.08
CA GLU A 152 -9.62 -29.47 3.31
C GLU A 152 -9.28 -30.48 2.20
N ASN A 153 -10.28 -31.11 1.61
CA ASN A 153 -10.06 -32.19 0.64
C ASN A 153 -10.20 -31.75 -0.83
N ILE A 154 -10.88 -30.61 -1.08
CA ILE A 154 -11.06 -30.11 -2.45
C ILE A 154 -9.82 -29.32 -2.89
N LYS A 155 -9.32 -29.60 -4.09
CA LYS A 155 -8.21 -28.87 -4.70
C LYS A 155 -8.70 -27.61 -5.41
N ILE A 156 -7.87 -26.58 -5.40
CA ILE A 156 -8.13 -25.32 -6.12
C ILE A 156 -8.41 -25.59 -7.60
N GLY A 157 -7.64 -26.49 -8.21
CA GLY A 157 -7.79 -26.85 -9.61
C GLY A 157 -9.16 -27.40 -10.01
N ASP A 158 -9.96 -27.92 -9.07
CA ASP A 158 -11.28 -28.48 -9.33
C ASP A 158 -12.39 -27.42 -9.31
N VAL A 159 -12.12 -26.26 -8.69
CA VAL A 159 -13.14 -25.22 -8.43
C VAL A 159 -12.80 -23.85 -9.01
N MET A 160 -11.53 -23.60 -9.37
CA MET A 160 -11.11 -22.32 -9.95
C MET A 160 -11.75 -22.09 -11.33
N THR A 161 -11.94 -20.83 -11.70
CA THR A 161 -12.29 -20.44 -13.07
C THR A 161 -11.06 -20.59 -13.96
N LYS A 162 -11.13 -21.48 -14.96
CA LYS A 162 -10.06 -21.79 -15.95
C LYS A 162 -10.39 -21.29 -17.34
N GLU A 163 -11.67 -21.40 -17.73
CA GLU A 163 -12.13 -21.08 -19.08
C GLU A 163 -12.43 -19.58 -19.23
N ASN A 164 -12.18 -19.07 -20.43
CA ASN A 164 -12.46 -17.69 -20.80
C ASN A 164 -11.80 -16.67 -19.86
N LEU A 165 -10.58 -16.96 -19.38
CA LEU A 165 -9.82 -16.04 -18.55
C LEU A 165 -9.56 -14.74 -19.32
N VAL A 166 -10.03 -13.63 -18.77
CA VAL A 166 -9.74 -12.30 -19.28
C VAL A 166 -8.47 -11.81 -18.63
N THR A 167 -7.48 -11.51 -19.44
CA THR A 167 -6.17 -10.97 -19.03
C THR A 167 -5.86 -9.71 -19.82
N ALA A 168 -4.86 -8.94 -19.36
CA ALA A 168 -4.36 -7.79 -20.09
C ALA A 168 -2.81 -7.76 -20.05
N PRO A 169 -2.16 -7.02 -20.96
CA PRO A 169 -0.72 -6.79 -20.93
C PRO A 169 -0.27 -6.04 -19.67
N VAL A 170 1.01 -6.18 -19.32
CA VAL A 170 1.59 -5.59 -18.09
C VAL A 170 1.55 -4.06 -18.08
N ASP A 171 1.58 -3.43 -19.23
CA ASP A 171 1.55 -1.99 -19.45
C ASP A 171 0.14 -1.38 -19.48
N THR A 172 -0.90 -2.19 -19.20
CA THR A 172 -2.28 -1.71 -19.15
C THR A 172 -2.46 -0.70 -18.01
N ASP A 173 -2.90 0.51 -18.35
CA ASP A 173 -3.25 1.55 -17.38
C ASP A 173 -4.60 1.30 -16.70
N LEU A 174 -4.90 2.08 -15.67
CA LEU A 174 -6.16 1.92 -14.90
C LEU A 174 -7.40 2.20 -15.75
N GLU A 175 -7.35 3.12 -16.71
CA GLU A 175 -8.47 3.44 -17.58
C GLU A 175 -8.76 2.30 -18.56
N GLY A 176 -7.72 1.74 -19.17
CA GLY A 176 -7.80 0.55 -20.01
C GLY A 176 -8.34 -0.66 -19.24
N ALA A 177 -7.83 -0.88 -18.03
CA ALA A 177 -8.30 -1.93 -17.14
C ALA A 177 -9.78 -1.77 -16.78
N GLN A 178 -10.24 -0.55 -16.47
CA GLN A 178 -11.63 -0.25 -16.18
C GLN A 178 -12.54 -0.65 -17.34
N LYS A 179 -12.17 -0.29 -18.57
CA LYS A 179 -12.95 -0.63 -19.78
C LYS A 179 -13.07 -2.15 -19.96
N ILE A 180 -11.98 -2.90 -19.69
CA ILE A 180 -11.96 -4.37 -19.78
C ILE A 180 -12.84 -4.99 -18.69
N LEU A 181 -12.68 -4.57 -17.43
CA LEU A 181 -13.46 -5.04 -16.28
C LEU A 181 -14.96 -4.83 -16.51
N MET A 182 -15.37 -3.64 -16.97
CA MET A 182 -16.76 -3.31 -17.29
C MET A 182 -17.31 -4.15 -18.44
N LYS A 183 -16.57 -4.27 -19.54
CA LYS A 183 -16.98 -5.03 -20.74
C LYS A 183 -17.22 -6.50 -20.41
N HIS A 184 -16.34 -7.11 -19.61
CA HIS A 184 -16.41 -8.54 -19.28
C HIS A 184 -17.15 -8.81 -17.96
N LYS A 185 -17.60 -7.79 -17.24
CA LYS A 185 -18.31 -7.89 -15.94
C LYS A 185 -17.53 -8.69 -14.90
N ILE A 186 -16.21 -8.49 -14.87
CA ILE A 186 -15.29 -9.11 -13.92
C ILE A 186 -14.76 -8.09 -12.91
N GLU A 187 -14.34 -8.56 -11.74
CA GLU A 187 -13.84 -7.70 -10.66
C GLU A 187 -12.32 -7.68 -10.56
N LYS A 188 -11.64 -8.60 -11.24
CA LYS A 188 -10.20 -8.79 -11.18
C LYS A 188 -9.65 -9.05 -12.57
N LEU A 189 -8.58 -8.35 -12.91
CA LEU A 189 -7.91 -8.43 -14.20
C LEU A 189 -6.45 -8.80 -13.98
N PRO A 190 -6.07 -10.07 -14.18
CA PRO A 190 -4.67 -10.48 -14.17
C PRO A 190 -3.91 -9.83 -15.33
N LEU A 191 -2.71 -9.33 -15.03
CA LEU A 191 -1.78 -8.80 -16.00
C LEU A 191 -0.69 -9.85 -16.27
N VAL A 192 -0.52 -10.19 -17.54
CA VAL A 192 0.42 -11.21 -17.97
C VAL A 192 1.42 -10.67 -19.00
N ASP A 193 2.61 -11.22 -19.02
CA ASP A 193 3.58 -10.95 -20.08
C ASP A 193 3.28 -11.75 -21.36
N ALA A 194 4.12 -11.58 -22.39
CA ALA A 194 3.98 -12.25 -23.68
C ALA A 194 4.02 -13.79 -23.59
N ASN A 195 4.57 -14.35 -22.50
CA ASN A 195 4.64 -15.78 -22.25
C ASN A 195 3.46 -16.29 -21.40
N GLY A 196 2.56 -15.41 -20.99
CA GLY A 196 1.44 -15.72 -20.11
C GLY A 196 1.80 -15.79 -18.62
N VAL A 197 3.00 -15.34 -18.24
CA VAL A 197 3.44 -15.30 -16.85
C VAL A 197 2.77 -14.14 -16.13
N LEU A 198 2.20 -14.42 -14.96
CA LEU A 198 1.54 -13.44 -14.11
C LEU A 198 2.55 -12.40 -13.60
N LYS A 199 2.29 -11.11 -13.85
CA LYS A 199 3.11 -9.98 -13.41
C LYS A 199 2.37 -9.01 -12.52
N GLY A 200 1.05 -8.96 -12.64
CA GLY A 200 0.24 -8.02 -11.89
C GLY A 200 -1.21 -8.43 -11.79
N LEU A 201 -1.94 -7.68 -10.99
CA LEU A 201 -3.39 -7.82 -10.82
C LEU A 201 -3.99 -6.42 -10.63
N ILE A 202 -5.04 -6.09 -11.37
CA ILE A 202 -5.87 -4.89 -11.14
C ILE A 202 -7.24 -5.36 -10.67
N THR A 203 -7.77 -4.71 -9.64
CA THR A 203 -9.13 -4.99 -9.18
C THR A 203 -10.02 -3.77 -9.31
N ILE A 204 -11.34 -3.98 -9.38
CA ILE A 204 -12.31 -2.88 -9.40
C ILE A 204 -12.16 -1.97 -8.18
N LYS A 205 -11.83 -2.54 -7.02
CA LYS A 205 -11.59 -1.77 -5.78
C LYS A 205 -10.42 -0.82 -5.88
N ASP A 206 -9.37 -1.17 -6.63
CA ASP A 206 -8.20 -0.30 -6.81
C ASP A 206 -8.57 0.91 -7.68
N ILE A 207 -9.42 0.71 -8.68
CA ILE A 207 -9.95 1.78 -9.54
C ILE A 207 -10.90 2.69 -8.75
N GLU A 208 -11.85 2.10 -7.98
CA GLU A 208 -12.76 2.87 -7.13
C GLU A 208 -12.01 3.75 -6.12
N LYS A 209 -10.96 3.22 -5.52
CA LYS A 209 -10.11 3.97 -4.57
C LYS A 209 -9.30 5.07 -5.24
N ALA A 210 -8.79 4.84 -6.44
CA ALA A 210 -8.10 5.89 -7.20
C ALA A 210 -9.02 7.08 -7.51
N VAL A 211 -10.30 6.80 -7.79
CA VAL A 211 -11.34 7.83 -7.99
C VAL A 211 -11.71 8.49 -6.66
N GLN A 212 -11.85 7.72 -5.59
CA GLN A 212 -12.23 8.23 -4.26
C GLN A 212 -11.13 9.09 -3.62
N TYR A 213 -9.85 8.76 -3.84
CA TYR A 213 -8.69 9.43 -3.24
C TYR A 213 -7.73 9.96 -4.31
N PRO A 214 -8.13 10.96 -5.11
CA PRO A 214 -7.33 11.46 -6.23
C PRO A 214 -6.02 12.11 -5.77
N ASN A 215 -5.98 12.63 -4.54
CA ASN A 215 -4.82 13.31 -3.97
C ASN A 215 -3.89 12.37 -3.18
N SER A 216 -4.11 11.04 -3.23
CA SER A 216 -3.31 10.12 -2.43
C SER A 216 -1.81 10.22 -2.74
N ALA A 217 -0.99 10.19 -1.67
CA ALA A 217 0.46 10.21 -1.77
C ALA A 217 0.99 8.83 -2.19
N ARG A 218 1.60 8.74 -3.37
CA ARG A 218 2.04 7.47 -3.96
C ARG A 218 3.52 7.51 -4.36
N ASP A 219 4.16 6.35 -4.30
CA ASP A 219 5.51 6.16 -4.82
C ASP A 219 5.50 5.95 -6.36
N LYS A 220 6.69 5.87 -6.95
CA LYS A 220 6.87 5.65 -8.41
C LYS A 220 6.25 4.35 -8.94
N LYS A 221 5.90 3.41 -8.05
CA LYS A 221 5.21 2.14 -8.37
C LYS A 221 3.70 2.24 -8.16
N GLY A 222 3.17 3.42 -7.83
CA GLY A 222 1.74 3.63 -7.56
C GLY A 222 1.26 3.16 -6.18
N ARG A 223 2.17 2.72 -5.29
CA ARG A 223 1.84 2.27 -3.94
C ARG A 223 1.78 3.47 -2.98
N LEU A 224 0.96 3.38 -1.94
CA LEU A 224 0.87 4.44 -0.92
C LEU A 224 2.24 4.71 -0.27
N LEU A 225 2.54 5.99 -0.02
CA LEU A 225 3.73 6.39 0.71
C LEU A 225 3.57 6.08 2.20
N CYS A 226 4.62 5.55 2.81
CA CYS A 226 4.78 5.48 4.25
C CYS A 226 6.24 5.60 4.61
N GLY A 227 6.52 6.06 5.82
CA GLY A 227 7.82 6.02 6.44
C GLY A 227 7.84 5.01 7.59
N ALA A 228 9.04 4.66 8.05
CA ALA A 228 9.22 3.85 9.24
C ALA A 228 10.41 4.38 10.06
N THR A 229 10.27 4.42 11.38
CA THR A 229 11.36 4.85 12.25
C THR A 229 12.35 3.74 12.50
N ILE A 230 13.62 4.13 12.58
CA ILE A 230 14.72 3.30 13.04
C ILE A 230 15.38 3.94 14.26
N GLY A 231 16.17 3.18 15.00
CA GLY A 231 16.94 3.69 16.13
C GLY A 231 18.40 3.28 15.98
N MET A 232 19.28 3.98 16.68
CA MET A 232 20.70 3.64 16.77
C MET A 232 20.90 2.44 17.71
N THR A 233 20.49 1.27 17.25
CA THR A 233 20.56 -0.01 17.96
C THR A 233 21.43 -1.01 17.19
N ASN A 234 21.89 -2.08 17.83
CA ASN A 234 22.77 -3.07 17.17
C ASN A 234 22.11 -3.79 15.99
N ASP A 235 20.79 -3.82 15.95
CA ASP A 235 19.96 -4.46 14.91
C ASP A 235 19.55 -3.51 13.75
N ILE A 236 20.12 -2.30 13.70
CA ILE A 236 19.71 -1.26 12.74
C ILE A 236 19.79 -1.73 11.28
N LEU A 237 20.88 -2.40 10.89
CA LEU A 237 21.08 -2.83 9.50
C LEU A 237 20.09 -3.93 9.10
N GLU A 238 19.81 -4.87 10.00
CA GLU A 238 18.82 -5.92 9.78
C GLU A 238 17.41 -5.31 9.64
N ARG A 239 17.06 -4.37 10.51
CA ARG A 239 15.78 -3.66 10.46
C ARG A 239 15.61 -2.88 9.16
N VAL A 240 16.64 -2.14 8.75
CA VAL A 240 16.61 -1.38 7.48
C VAL A 240 16.44 -2.33 6.30
N ALA A 241 17.16 -3.44 6.26
CA ALA A 241 17.04 -4.42 5.18
C ALA A 241 15.60 -4.97 5.07
N ALA A 242 15.00 -5.39 6.20
CA ALA A 242 13.62 -5.88 6.22
C ALA A 242 12.58 -4.82 5.80
N LEU A 243 12.78 -3.56 6.19
CA LEU A 243 11.89 -2.45 5.82
C LEU A 243 12.01 -2.07 4.34
N VAL A 244 13.18 -2.20 3.74
CA VAL A 244 13.41 -1.92 2.30
C VAL A 244 12.83 -3.04 1.44
N GLU A 245 12.85 -4.29 1.92
CA GLU A 245 12.25 -5.43 1.22
C GLU A 245 10.72 -5.35 1.19
N ALA A 246 10.09 -4.83 2.25
CA ALA A 246 8.65 -4.62 2.35
C ALA A 246 8.15 -3.48 1.45
#